data_26b4a0d16f06e7524258379502e6eea9
#
_entry.id   26b4a0d16f06e7524258379502e6eea9
#
_cell.length_a   1.000
_cell.length_b   1.000
_cell.length_c   1.000
_cell.angle_alpha   90.00
_cell.angle_beta   90.00
_cell.angle_gamma   90.00
#
_symmetry.space_group_name_H-M   'P 1'
#
loop_
_entity.id
_entity.type
_entity.pdbx_description
1 polymer ?
#
loop_
_entity_poly.entity_id
_entity_poly.type
_entity_poly.pdbx_seq_one_letter_code
_entity_poly.pdbx_strand_id
1 'polypeptide(L)'
;MTAAGESTPHFGALLLGRWTYEEFYAYWPKQKDSPFSARLDNLQKYVASTTLSEPLPWINSTLLKGDAAEAVARLKEELDKDLVIMGSGELVQSLMRANLIDEYVLLIHPLVLGSGRRLFPEGSAFATLRLVGAKTTTTSVVIATYAATR
;
A
#
# COMPACT_ATOMS: atom_id res chain seq x y z
N MET A 1 6.03 2.08 -0.53
CA MET A 1 4.69 2.58 -0.18
C MET A 1 4.69 4.10 -0.28
N THR A 2 3.76 4.65 -1.02
CA THR A 2 3.72 6.08 -1.33
C THR A 2 2.60 6.76 -0.55
N ALA A 3 2.81 8.03 -0.14
CA ALA A 3 1.82 8.78 0.61
C ALA A 3 0.57 9.02 -0.24
N ALA A 4 -0.59 8.64 0.28
CA ALA A 4 -1.85 8.77 -0.42
C ALA A 4 -2.24 10.26 -0.58
N GLY A 5 -2.69 10.64 -1.76
CA GLY A 5 -3.19 11.97 -2.04
C GLY A 5 -2.15 13.05 -2.22
N GLU A 6 -0.88 12.78 -1.93
CA GLU A 6 0.19 13.74 -2.11
C GLU A 6 1.20 13.25 -3.12
N SER A 7 1.55 14.10 -4.05
CA SER A 7 2.65 13.95 -5.00
C SER A 7 2.96 12.50 -5.38
N THR A 8 2.05 11.86 -6.05
CA THR A 8 2.28 10.51 -6.53
C THR A 8 2.19 10.47 -8.04
N PRO A 9 3.10 11.19 -8.76
CA PRO A 9 3.04 11.21 -10.22
C PRO A 9 3.24 9.82 -10.83
N HIS A 10 3.84 8.91 -10.07
CA HIS A 10 4.13 7.54 -10.52
C HIS A 10 3.20 6.48 -9.93
N PHE A 11 2.04 6.91 -9.44
CA PHE A 11 1.06 6.04 -8.84
C PHE A 11 0.37 5.21 -9.93
N GLY A 12 0.98 4.09 -10.32
CA GLY A 12 0.54 3.33 -11.48
C GLY A 12 -0.53 2.28 -11.19
N ALA A 13 -0.42 1.58 -10.07
CA ALA A 13 -1.37 0.55 -9.68
C ALA A 13 -1.37 0.39 -8.15
N LEU A 14 -2.47 -0.12 -7.62
CA LEU A 14 -2.61 -0.39 -6.19
C LEU A 14 -2.46 -1.88 -5.91
N LEU A 15 -1.81 -2.19 -4.81
CA LEU A 15 -1.79 -3.53 -4.25
C LEU A 15 -2.42 -3.47 -2.86
N LEU A 16 -3.46 -4.24 -2.63
CA LEU A 16 -4.23 -4.22 -1.41
C LEU A 16 -4.34 -5.63 -0.83
N GLY A 17 -4.27 -5.75 0.49
CA GLY A 17 -4.70 -6.94 1.17
C GLY A 17 -6.23 -6.95 1.26
N ARG A 18 -6.81 -8.10 1.62
CA ARG A 18 -8.26 -8.25 1.67
C ARG A 18 -8.94 -7.22 2.56
N TRP A 19 -8.44 -7.03 3.78
CA TRP A 19 -9.04 -6.09 4.73
C TRP A 19 -9.06 -4.66 4.20
N THR A 20 -7.95 -4.21 3.68
CA THR A 20 -7.85 -2.86 3.13
C THR A 20 -8.74 -2.71 1.91
N TYR A 21 -8.80 -3.73 1.05
CA TYR A 21 -9.68 -3.73 -0.10
C TYR A 21 -11.13 -3.57 0.30
N GLU A 22 -11.60 -4.35 1.27
CA GLU A 22 -12.98 -4.31 1.73
C GLU A 22 -13.32 -2.95 2.38
N GLU A 23 -12.42 -2.43 3.21
CA GLU A 23 -12.62 -1.12 3.84
C GLU A 23 -12.64 0.02 2.81
N PHE A 24 -11.72 -0.01 1.85
CA PHE A 24 -11.67 1.00 0.80
C PHE A 24 -12.90 0.94 -0.09
N TYR A 25 -13.31 -0.25 -0.46
CA TYR A 25 -14.51 -0.41 -1.29
C TYR A 25 -15.78 0.06 -0.57
N ALA A 26 -15.86 -0.15 0.74
CA ALA A 26 -17.00 0.30 1.52
C ALA A 26 -17.07 1.84 1.63
N TYR A 27 -15.93 2.50 1.53
CA TYR A 27 -15.87 3.96 1.77
C TYR A 27 -15.73 4.79 0.49
N TRP A 28 -14.71 4.50 -0.32
CA TRP A 28 -14.33 5.42 -1.40
C TRP A 28 -15.33 5.51 -2.55
N PRO A 29 -15.95 4.44 -3.05
CA PRO A 29 -16.92 4.58 -4.15
C PRO A 29 -18.12 5.46 -3.81
N LYS A 30 -18.41 5.65 -2.54
CA LYS A 30 -19.50 6.52 -2.08
C LYS A 30 -19.10 7.98 -1.99
N GLN A 31 -17.81 8.31 -2.08
CA GLN A 31 -17.29 9.67 -1.96
C GLN A 31 -17.21 10.31 -3.34
N LYS A 32 -18.36 10.58 -3.94
CA LYS A 32 -18.45 11.00 -5.34
C LYS A 32 -17.85 12.38 -5.62
N ASP A 33 -17.74 13.22 -4.60
CA ASP A 33 -17.20 14.57 -4.74
C ASP A 33 -15.69 14.64 -4.54
N SER A 34 -15.05 13.51 -4.22
CA SER A 34 -13.62 13.45 -3.95
C SER A 34 -12.84 13.13 -5.22
N PRO A 35 -11.88 13.99 -5.64
CA PRO A 35 -10.99 13.65 -6.76
C PRO A 35 -10.18 12.37 -6.50
N PHE A 36 -9.85 12.11 -5.24
CA PHE A 36 -9.13 10.90 -4.86
C PHE A 36 -9.96 9.65 -5.10
N SER A 37 -11.26 9.70 -4.84
CA SER A 37 -12.17 8.58 -5.09
C SER A 37 -12.23 8.22 -6.58
N ALA A 38 -12.36 9.21 -7.44
CA ALA A 38 -12.36 9.00 -8.88
C ALA A 38 -11.04 8.39 -9.35
N ARG A 39 -9.93 8.85 -8.78
CA ARG A 39 -8.61 8.32 -9.10
C ARG A 39 -8.48 6.86 -8.69
N LEU A 40 -8.98 6.49 -7.52
CA LEU A 40 -8.97 5.11 -7.05
C LEU A 40 -9.83 4.20 -7.94
N ASP A 41 -10.99 4.67 -8.38
CA ASP A 41 -11.83 3.89 -9.28
C ASP A 41 -11.12 3.60 -10.60
N ASN A 42 -10.37 4.55 -11.12
CA ASN A 42 -9.71 4.43 -12.41
C ASN A 42 -8.40 3.63 -12.34
N LEU A 43 -7.80 3.50 -11.17
CA LEU A 43 -6.56 2.75 -11.02
C LEU A 43 -6.79 1.25 -11.10
N GLN A 44 -5.84 0.54 -11.71
CA GLN A 44 -5.81 -0.91 -11.63
C GLN A 44 -5.48 -1.31 -10.19
N LYS A 45 -6.30 -2.19 -9.63
CA LYS A 45 -6.13 -2.67 -8.26
C LYS A 45 -5.87 -4.17 -8.29
N TYR A 46 -4.86 -4.59 -7.55
CA TYR A 46 -4.54 -6.00 -7.35
C TYR A 46 -4.79 -6.33 -5.88
N VAL A 47 -5.52 -7.41 -5.66
CA VAL A 47 -5.91 -7.81 -4.30
C VAL A 47 -5.30 -9.17 -3.99
N ALA A 48 -4.45 -9.21 -2.98
CA ALA A 48 -3.85 -10.46 -2.51
C ALA A 48 -4.76 -11.09 -1.46
N SER A 49 -5.32 -12.24 -1.78
CA SER A 49 -6.21 -12.96 -0.85
C SER A 49 -6.32 -14.43 -1.24
N THR A 50 -6.41 -15.29 -0.23
CA THR A 50 -6.69 -16.71 -0.42
C THR A 50 -8.16 -17.04 -0.20
N THR A 51 -8.96 -16.09 0.26
CA THR A 51 -10.36 -16.30 0.63
C THR A 51 -11.37 -15.64 -0.30
N LEU A 52 -10.96 -14.62 -1.04
CA LEU A 52 -11.84 -13.97 -2.00
C LEU A 52 -11.87 -14.72 -3.33
N SER A 53 -12.92 -14.53 -4.09
CA SER A 53 -13.06 -15.09 -5.44
C SER A 53 -13.48 -14.02 -6.43
N GLU A 54 -13.13 -14.22 -7.69
CA GLU A 54 -13.54 -13.31 -8.76
C GLU A 54 -14.95 -13.62 -9.24
N PRO A 55 -15.67 -12.63 -9.78
CA PRO A 55 -15.23 -11.25 -9.97
C PRO A 55 -15.25 -10.44 -8.67
N LEU A 56 -14.30 -9.51 -8.52
CA LEU A 56 -14.29 -8.59 -7.40
C LEU A 56 -15.25 -7.44 -7.68
N PRO A 57 -15.95 -6.92 -6.66
CA PRO A 57 -17.00 -5.92 -6.87
C PRO A 57 -16.51 -4.54 -7.29
N TRP A 58 -15.30 -4.15 -6.91
CA TRP A 58 -14.77 -2.83 -7.28
C TRP A 58 -14.21 -2.86 -8.69
N ILE A 59 -14.55 -1.84 -9.48
CA ILE A 59 -14.09 -1.74 -10.85
C ILE A 59 -12.55 -1.74 -10.93
N ASN A 60 -12.00 -2.34 -11.96
CA ASN A 60 -10.55 -2.44 -12.19
C ASN A 60 -9.81 -3.19 -11.09
N SER A 61 -10.43 -4.20 -10.51
CA SER A 61 -9.81 -5.04 -9.47
C SER A 61 -9.53 -6.44 -10.01
N THR A 62 -8.32 -6.92 -9.74
CA THR A 62 -7.88 -8.28 -10.12
C THR A 62 -7.42 -9.01 -8.88
N LEU A 63 -7.87 -10.24 -8.71
CA LEU A 63 -7.46 -11.07 -7.59
C LEU A 63 -6.12 -11.75 -7.90
N LEU A 64 -5.17 -11.63 -6.97
CA LEU A 64 -3.92 -12.39 -7.01
C LEU A 64 -4.11 -13.65 -6.16
N LYS A 65 -4.11 -14.79 -6.81
CA LYS A 65 -4.30 -16.08 -6.13
C LYS A 65 -2.97 -16.69 -5.73
N GLY A 66 -3.00 -17.52 -4.71
CA GLY A 66 -1.83 -18.25 -4.26
C GLY A 66 -0.95 -17.42 -3.33
N ASP A 67 0.35 -17.72 -3.35
CA ASP A 67 1.31 -17.00 -2.52
C ASP A 67 1.45 -15.55 -2.98
N ALA A 68 1.18 -14.62 -2.08
CA ALA A 68 1.24 -13.20 -2.39
C ALA A 68 2.62 -12.76 -2.86
N ALA A 69 3.69 -13.25 -2.21
CA ALA A 69 5.05 -12.88 -2.56
C ALA A 69 5.40 -13.30 -3.99
N GLU A 70 5.03 -14.50 -4.39
CA GLU A 70 5.28 -14.98 -5.75
C GLU A 70 4.48 -14.19 -6.78
N ALA A 71 3.20 -13.93 -6.49
CA ALA A 71 2.34 -13.19 -7.40
C ALA A 71 2.86 -11.76 -7.58
N VAL A 72 3.28 -11.11 -6.51
CA VAL A 72 3.81 -9.75 -6.56
C VAL A 72 5.15 -9.70 -7.30
N ALA A 73 6.02 -10.68 -7.08
CA ALA A 73 7.30 -10.76 -7.79
C ALA A 73 7.08 -10.82 -9.30
N ARG A 74 6.15 -11.64 -9.77
CA ARG A 74 5.80 -11.71 -11.18
C ARG A 74 5.19 -10.41 -11.69
N LEU A 75 4.31 -9.82 -10.89
CA LEU A 75 3.65 -8.57 -11.26
C LEU A 75 4.65 -7.43 -11.41
N LYS A 76 5.66 -7.36 -10.54
CA LYS A 76 6.72 -6.36 -10.63
C LYS A 76 7.54 -6.48 -11.92
N GLU A 77 7.73 -7.69 -12.41
CA GLU A 77 8.43 -7.92 -13.67
C GLU A 77 7.59 -7.50 -14.88
N GLU A 78 6.28 -7.67 -14.80
CA GLU A 78 5.36 -7.37 -15.88
C GLU A 78 4.99 -5.89 -15.98
N LEU A 79 4.96 -5.19 -14.84
CA LEU A 79 4.55 -3.80 -14.78
C LEU A 79 5.76 -2.88 -14.96
N ASP A 80 5.62 -1.88 -15.82
CA ASP A 80 6.56 -0.80 -15.96
C ASP A 80 6.11 0.46 -15.20
N LYS A 81 5.19 0.30 -14.27
CA LYS A 81 4.64 1.35 -13.41
C LYS A 81 4.90 1.02 -11.96
N ASP A 82 4.81 2.03 -11.09
CA ASP A 82 4.93 1.82 -9.66
C ASP A 82 3.72 1.06 -9.14
N LEU A 83 3.99 0.05 -8.33
CA LEU A 83 2.98 -0.70 -7.60
C LEU A 83 2.99 -0.21 -6.15
N VAL A 84 1.89 0.37 -5.70
CA VAL A 84 1.81 1.02 -4.40
C VAL A 84 0.95 0.19 -3.45
N ILE A 85 1.51 -0.13 -2.28
CA ILE A 85 0.80 -0.87 -1.23
C ILE A 85 0.27 0.12 -0.20
N MET A 86 -1.02 0.11 0.03
CA MET A 86 -1.64 0.96 1.05
C MET A 86 -2.12 0.17 2.28
N GLY A 87 -1.87 -1.10 2.35
CA GLY A 87 -2.24 -2.04 3.42
C GLY A 87 -2.61 -3.40 2.80
N SER A 88 -2.75 -4.42 3.56
CA SER A 88 -2.73 -4.45 5.02
C SER A 88 -1.32 -4.65 5.55
N GLY A 89 -1.19 -4.54 6.89
CA GLY A 89 0.09 -4.75 7.56
C GLY A 89 0.67 -6.16 7.38
N GLU A 90 -0.19 -7.16 7.34
CA GLU A 90 0.24 -8.54 7.09
C GLU A 90 0.85 -8.70 5.70
N LEU A 91 0.24 -8.08 4.70
CA LEU A 91 0.77 -8.10 3.35
C LEU A 91 2.13 -7.41 3.29
N VAL A 92 2.26 -6.25 3.93
CA VAL A 92 3.53 -5.53 4.00
C VAL A 92 4.60 -6.40 4.65
N GLN A 93 4.29 -7.07 5.76
CA GLN A 93 5.24 -7.97 6.42
C GLN A 93 5.69 -9.13 5.53
N SER A 94 4.76 -9.73 4.81
CA SER A 94 5.08 -10.81 3.88
C SER A 94 6.02 -10.35 2.77
N LEU A 95 5.77 -9.18 2.22
CA LEU A 95 6.59 -8.63 1.13
C LEU A 95 7.95 -8.15 1.63
N MET A 96 8.03 -7.66 2.87
CA MET A 96 9.32 -7.33 3.49
C MET A 96 10.21 -8.57 3.61
N ARG A 97 9.66 -9.68 4.09
CA ARG A 97 10.42 -10.93 4.22
C ARG A 97 10.94 -11.42 2.88
N ALA A 98 10.20 -11.17 1.81
CA ALA A 98 10.58 -11.58 0.46
C ALA A 98 11.44 -10.53 -0.26
N ASN A 99 11.80 -9.43 0.41
CA ASN A 99 12.62 -8.35 -0.17
C ASN A 99 11.99 -7.70 -1.40
N LEU A 100 10.67 -7.58 -1.42
CA LEU A 100 9.95 -7.05 -2.57
C LEU A 100 9.59 -5.58 -2.46
N ILE A 101 9.74 -4.98 -1.28
CA ILE A 101 9.44 -3.56 -1.08
C ILE A 101 10.70 -2.74 -1.34
N ASP A 102 10.60 -1.83 -2.29
CA ASP A 102 11.74 -0.99 -2.69
C ASP A 102 11.83 0.31 -1.91
N GLU A 103 10.69 0.86 -1.53
CA GLU A 103 10.61 2.16 -0.90
C GLU A 103 9.46 2.21 0.10
N TYR A 104 9.71 2.88 1.23
CA TYR A 104 8.71 3.09 2.28
C TYR A 104 8.43 4.57 2.40
N VAL A 105 7.15 4.93 2.38
CA VAL A 105 6.72 6.30 2.67
C VAL A 105 5.90 6.26 3.95
N LEU A 106 6.43 6.86 5.01
CA LEU A 106 5.84 6.82 6.33
C LEU A 106 5.26 8.19 6.66
N LEU A 107 4.01 8.21 7.10
CA LEU A 107 3.35 9.42 7.56
C LEU A 107 3.26 9.37 9.07
N ILE A 108 3.97 10.30 9.71
CA ILE A 108 4.01 10.38 11.17
C ILE A 108 3.10 11.52 11.59
N HIS A 109 1.97 11.14 12.18
CA HIS A 109 0.95 12.10 12.63
C HIS A 109 1.23 12.57 14.04
N PRO A 110 0.91 13.84 14.38
CA PRO A 110 1.21 14.41 15.70
C PRO A 110 0.16 13.99 16.74
N LEU A 111 0.01 12.68 16.93
CA LEU A 111 -0.93 12.16 17.91
C LEU A 111 -0.44 10.84 18.49
N VAL A 112 -0.92 10.52 19.67
CA VAL A 112 -0.62 9.26 20.36
C VAL A 112 -1.94 8.52 20.55
N LEU A 113 -2.08 7.36 19.92
CA LEU A 113 -3.30 6.56 20.02
C LEU A 113 -3.33 5.70 21.28
N GLY A 114 -2.16 5.27 21.75
CA GLY A 114 -2.06 4.38 22.89
C GLY A 114 -2.32 2.92 22.58
N SER A 115 -3.02 2.63 21.50
CA SER A 115 -3.31 1.27 21.04
C SER A 115 -3.52 1.26 19.53
N GLY A 116 -3.49 0.09 18.94
CA GLY A 116 -3.69 -0.08 17.51
C GLY A 116 -2.72 -1.08 16.92
N ARG A 117 -2.86 -1.33 15.63
CA ARG A 117 -1.95 -2.22 14.90
C ARG A 117 -0.65 -1.50 14.61
N ARG A 118 0.44 -2.23 14.68
CA ARG A 118 1.78 -1.72 14.38
C ARG A 118 2.17 -2.08 12.96
N LEU A 119 2.78 -1.14 12.25
CA LEU A 119 3.35 -1.42 10.92
C LEU A 119 4.51 -2.40 11.06
N PHE A 120 5.37 -2.20 12.07
CA PHE A 120 6.48 -3.09 12.37
C PHE A 120 6.26 -3.73 13.74
N PRO A 121 5.45 -4.79 13.80
CA PRO A 121 5.19 -5.45 15.08
C PRO A 121 6.43 -6.22 15.55
N GLU A 122 6.41 -6.62 16.82
CA GLU A 122 7.44 -7.49 17.36
C GLU A 122 7.54 -8.77 16.52
N GLY A 123 8.75 -9.20 16.24
CA GLY A 123 8.97 -10.36 15.35
C GLY A 123 9.07 -10.02 13.89
N SER A 124 9.01 -8.73 13.52
CA SER A 124 9.23 -8.31 12.13
C SER A 124 10.66 -8.66 11.69
N ALA A 125 10.83 -8.88 10.38
CA ALA A 125 12.14 -9.12 9.81
C ALA A 125 13.05 -7.91 10.04
N PHE A 126 14.30 -8.16 10.37
CA PHE A 126 15.28 -7.09 10.49
C PHE A 126 15.55 -6.48 9.12
N ALA A 127 15.54 -5.17 9.04
CA ALA A 127 15.83 -4.45 7.81
C ALA A 127 16.47 -3.11 8.12
N THR A 128 17.41 -2.70 7.28
CA THR A 128 17.97 -1.35 7.33
C THR A 128 17.47 -0.56 6.16
N LEU A 129 17.21 0.72 6.38
CA LEU A 129 16.64 1.60 5.38
C LEU A 129 17.51 2.83 5.24
N ARG A 130 17.56 3.39 4.02
CA ARG A 130 18.30 4.61 3.75
C ARG A 130 17.33 5.77 3.57
N LEU A 131 17.51 6.83 4.32
CA LEU A 131 16.65 8.01 4.17
C LEU A 131 16.86 8.67 2.81
N VAL A 132 15.80 8.77 2.03
CA VAL A 132 15.78 9.44 0.74
C VAL A 132 15.41 10.91 0.92
N GLY A 133 14.42 11.19 1.74
CA GLY A 133 13.98 12.54 2.01
C GLY A 133 12.89 12.58 3.06
N ALA A 134 12.63 13.76 3.58
CA ALA A 134 11.56 13.98 4.53
C ALA A 134 11.01 15.39 4.33
N LYS A 135 9.71 15.53 4.54
CA LYS A 135 9.06 16.85 4.50
C LYS A 135 7.95 16.91 5.52
N THR A 136 7.56 18.13 5.88
CA THR A 136 6.46 18.35 6.81
C THR A 136 5.29 19.00 6.09
N THR A 137 4.09 18.68 6.54
CA THR A 137 2.87 19.30 6.01
C THR A 137 2.44 20.46 6.90
N THR A 138 1.49 21.25 6.42
CA THR A 138 0.92 22.36 7.20
C THR A 138 0.11 21.85 8.40
N THR A 139 -0.25 20.57 8.42
CA THR A 139 -0.99 19.93 9.52
C THR A 139 -0.07 19.19 10.49
N SER A 140 1.22 19.47 10.45
CA SER A 140 2.24 18.91 11.36
C SER A 140 2.48 17.41 11.17
N VAL A 141 2.24 16.88 9.97
CA VAL A 141 2.57 15.51 9.63
C VAL A 141 3.97 15.47 9.03
N VAL A 142 4.80 14.52 9.48
CA VAL A 142 6.11 14.27 8.87
C VAL A 142 5.93 13.16 7.83
N ILE A 143 6.37 13.41 6.61
CA ILE A 143 6.38 12.41 5.54
C ILE A 143 7.84 12.01 5.30
N ALA A 144 8.20 10.80 5.68
CA ALA A 144 9.55 10.30 5.56
C ALA A 144 9.61 9.20 4.50
N THR A 145 10.52 9.34 3.56
CA THR A 145 10.73 8.37 2.48
C THR A 145 12.04 7.65 2.68
N TYR A 146 11.98 6.33 2.77
CA TYR A 146 13.15 5.47 2.94
C TYR A 146 13.23 4.46 1.81
N ALA A 147 14.43 4.23 1.33
CA ALA A 147 14.70 3.17 0.36
C ALA A 147 15.23 1.93 1.08
N ALA A 148 14.82 0.76 0.61
CA ALA A 148 15.34 -0.49 1.14
C ALA A 148 16.84 -0.62 0.75
N THR A 149 17.67 -1.00 1.71
CA THR A 149 19.07 -1.32 1.45
C THR A 149 19.18 -2.81 1.20
N ARG A 150 19.84 -3.19 0.12
CA ARG A 150 20.01 -4.58 -0.29
C ARG A 150 21.46 -4.91 -0.58
#